data_28b298dcbe9be690cd77bb9979ed7700
#
_entry.id   28b298dcbe9be690cd77bb9979ed7700
#
_cell.length_a   1.000
_cell.length_b   1.000
_cell.length_c   1.000
_cell.angle_alpha   90.00
_cell.angle_beta   90.00
_cell.angle_gamma   90.00
#
_symmetry.space_group_name_H-M   'P 1'
#
loop_
_entity.id
_entity.type
_entity.pdbx_description
1 polymer ?
#
loop_
_entity_poly.entity_id
_entity_poly.type
_entity_poly.pdbx_seq_one_letter_code
_entity_poly.pdbx_strand_id
1 'polypeptide(L)'
;HPEYKLVLAASRDEYYDRPTAPAAFWNEAPHVLAGKDLKAGGTWLGITRQGRIAAITNYRDPASVKPDGPSRGRLVSGFLLGQESPEQFIEALAQEGDRYNGFNLIIGQNDQFYWFSNRRDRIHKLPPGIFGLSNRLLDTPWPKLTRSKEAMAQLISEQEKLSHSPSSKRERK
;
A
#
# COMPACT_ATOMS: atom_id res chain seq x y z
N HIS A 1 -3.81 -9.26 -12.38
CA HIS A 1 -4.40 -8.75 -13.64
C HIS A 1 -3.44 -9.09 -14.79
N PRO A 2 -3.95 -9.55 -15.97
CA PRO A 2 -3.08 -9.95 -17.09
C PRO A 2 -2.18 -8.82 -17.63
N GLU A 3 -2.70 -7.59 -17.67
CA GLU A 3 -2.00 -6.43 -18.25
C GLU A 3 -1.30 -5.56 -17.20
N TYR A 4 -1.75 -5.62 -15.94
CA TYR A 4 -1.23 -4.77 -14.87
C TYR A 4 -0.60 -5.61 -13.76
N LYS A 5 0.64 -5.31 -13.42
CA LYS A 5 1.34 -5.95 -12.30
C LYS A 5 0.66 -5.66 -10.95
N LEU A 6 0.03 -4.49 -10.83
CA LEU A 6 -0.70 -4.08 -9.65
C LEU A 6 -1.89 -3.21 -10.05
N VAL A 7 -3.05 -3.50 -9.46
CA VAL A 7 -4.22 -2.62 -9.45
C VAL A 7 -4.53 -2.30 -7.99
N LEU A 8 -4.50 -1.04 -7.62
CA LEU A 8 -4.74 -0.59 -6.25
C LEU A 8 -5.90 0.41 -6.23
N ALA A 9 -6.89 0.16 -5.40
CA ALA A 9 -7.92 1.13 -5.02
C ALA A 9 -7.83 1.38 -3.52
N ALA A 10 -7.71 2.64 -3.11
CA ALA A 10 -7.57 3.01 -1.72
C ALA A 10 -8.35 4.28 -1.38
N SER A 11 -8.86 4.36 -0.15
CA SER A 11 -9.34 5.59 0.46
C SER A 11 -8.46 5.97 1.64
N ARG A 12 -8.40 7.26 1.95
CA ARG A 12 -7.71 7.78 3.12
C ARG A 12 -8.73 8.43 4.05
N ASP A 13 -8.82 7.90 5.27
CA ASP A 13 -9.62 8.50 6.35
C ASP A 13 -8.65 9.20 7.33
N GLU A 14 -8.73 10.51 7.39
CA GLU A 14 -7.90 11.34 8.27
C GLU A 14 -8.68 12.58 8.73
N TYR A 15 -8.25 13.22 9.80
CA TYR A 15 -8.83 14.46 10.27
C TYR A 15 -8.64 15.60 9.24
N TYR A 16 -9.67 16.42 9.05
CA TYR A 16 -9.66 17.52 8.07
C TYR A 16 -8.61 18.59 8.38
N ASP A 17 -8.27 18.77 9.64
CA ASP A 17 -7.28 19.74 10.13
C ASP A 17 -5.84 19.25 10.00
N ARG A 18 -5.61 17.99 9.55
CA ARG A 18 -4.26 17.48 9.33
C ARG A 18 -3.70 18.02 8.00
N PRO A 19 -2.69 18.88 8.02
CA PRO A 19 -2.16 19.48 6.81
C PRO A 19 -1.48 18.42 5.94
N THR A 20 -1.90 18.34 4.67
CA THR A 20 -1.37 17.41 3.68
C THR A 20 -1.20 18.10 2.34
N ALA A 21 -0.21 17.66 1.56
CA ALA A 21 -0.08 18.02 0.16
C ALA A 21 -0.66 16.91 -0.74
N PRO A 22 -1.29 17.27 -1.86
CA PRO A 22 -1.79 16.31 -2.84
C PRO A 22 -0.66 15.46 -3.44
N ALA A 23 -1.02 14.37 -4.11
CA ALA A 23 -0.05 13.51 -4.79
C ALA A 23 0.63 14.27 -5.92
N ALA A 24 1.95 14.34 -5.83
CA ALA A 24 2.84 14.95 -6.82
C ALA A 24 4.21 14.26 -6.80
N PHE A 25 5.02 14.45 -7.82
CA PHE A 25 6.44 14.12 -7.72
C PHE A 25 7.11 15.04 -6.71
N TRP A 26 7.87 14.46 -5.78
CA TRP A 26 8.51 15.25 -4.74
C TRP A 26 9.69 16.05 -5.31
N ASN A 27 9.82 17.31 -4.94
CA ASN A 27 10.92 18.16 -5.41
C ASN A 27 12.29 17.62 -4.95
N GLU A 28 12.37 17.15 -3.70
CA GLU A 28 13.56 16.58 -3.11
C GLU A 28 13.87 15.14 -3.59
N ALA A 29 12.90 14.47 -4.21
CA ALA A 29 13.03 13.11 -4.73
C ALA A 29 12.14 12.94 -5.98
N PRO A 30 12.55 13.45 -7.16
CA PRO A 30 11.72 13.51 -8.36
C PRO A 30 11.29 12.15 -8.94
N HIS A 31 11.79 11.06 -8.39
CA HIS A 31 11.38 9.70 -8.74
C HIS A 31 10.20 9.21 -7.89
N VAL A 32 9.84 9.88 -6.79
CA VAL A 32 8.75 9.51 -5.88
C VAL A 32 7.49 10.29 -6.22
N LEU A 33 6.40 9.59 -6.51
CA LEU A 33 5.04 10.12 -6.65
C LEU A 33 4.24 9.72 -5.41
N ALA A 34 3.89 10.69 -4.57
CA ALA A 34 3.10 10.47 -3.36
C ALA A 34 2.45 11.77 -2.87
N GLY A 35 1.38 11.66 -2.08
CA GLY A 35 0.96 12.74 -1.20
C GLY A 35 1.99 12.96 -0.08
N LYS A 36 1.90 14.07 0.65
CA LYS A 36 2.82 14.37 1.75
C LYS A 36 2.06 14.76 3.01
N ASP A 37 2.40 14.14 4.11
CA ASP A 37 1.96 14.56 5.45
C ASP A 37 2.84 15.74 5.89
N LEU A 38 2.28 16.93 5.88
CA LEU A 38 3.04 18.13 6.22
C LEU A 38 3.29 18.29 7.72
N LYS A 39 2.58 17.52 8.56
CA LYS A 39 2.77 17.51 10.01
C LYS A 39 3.94 16.60 10.43
N ALA A 40 4.02 15.39 9.86
CA ALA A 40 4.99 14.38 10.27
C ALA A 40 6.07 14.08 9.21
N GLY A 41 5.97 14.63 8.02
CA GLY A 41 6.99 14.58 6.97
C GLY A 41 7.09 13.25 6.22
N GLY A 42 6.09 12.37 6.33
CA GLY A 42 6.02 11.11 5.61
C GLY A 42 4.86 11.06 4.61
N THR A 43 4.51 9.87 4.20
CA THR A 43 3.35 9.61 3.35
C THR A 43 2.64 8.32 3.76
N TRP A 44 1.45 8.07 3.23
CA TRP A 44 0.65 6.86 3.51
C TRP A 44 0.56 5.90 2.31
N LEU A 45 0.86 6.42 1.12
CA LEU A 45 0.85 5.69 -0.14
C LEU A 45 1.74 6.42 -1.14
N GLY A 46 2.59 5.69 -1.83
CA GLY A 46 3.40 6.25 -2.90
C GLY A 46 3.98 5.18 -3.81
N ILE A 47 4.46 5.65 -4.95
CA ILE A 47 5.11 4.83 -5.96
C ILE A 47 6.35 5.56 -6.50
N THR A 48 7.34 4.83 -6.98
CA THR A 48 8.50 5.42 -7.64
C THR A 48 8.51 5.10 -9.15
N ARG A 49 9.29 5.87 -9.90
CA ARG A 49 9.55 5.60 -11.34
C ARG A 49 10.22 4.24 -11.57
N GLN A 50 10.91 3.71 -10.55
CA GLN A 50 11.54 2.38 -10.56
C GLN A 50 10.57 1.25 -10.16
N GLY A 51 9.28 1.55 -9.99
CA GLY A 51 8.25 0.57 -9.67
C GLY A 51 8.25 0.10 -8.21
N ARG A 52 8.91 0.85 -7.30
CA ARG A 52 8.71 0.63 -5.85
C ARG A 52 7.36 1.17 -5.46
N ILE A 53 6.62 0.45 -4.65
CA ILE A 53 5.34 0.90 -4.08
C ILE A 53 5.31 0.61 -2.59
N ALA A 54 4.72 1.51 -1.82
CA ALA A 54 4.45 1.31 -0.40
C ALA A 54 3.12 1.93 -0.01
N ALA A 55 2.37 1.21 0.81
CA ALA A 55 1.11 1.67 1.39
C ALA A 55 0.99 1.23 2.84
N ILE A 56 0.45 2.10 3.71
CA ILE A 56 0.30 1.81 5.12
C ILE A 56 -1.12 2.10 5.59
N THR A 57 -1.65 1.23 6.46
CA THR A 57 -2.87 1.50 7.20
C THR A 57 -2.62 1.40 8.69
N ASN A 58 -3.38 2.17 9.46
CA ASN A 58 -3.38 2.04 10.91
C ASN A 58 -4.02 0.72 11.32
N TYR A 59 -3.37 -0.03 12.19
CA TYR A 59 -4.06 -1.11 12.91
C TYR A 59 -4.79 -0.50 14.10
N ARG A 60 -6.09 -0.76 14.20
CA ARG A 60 -6.92 -0.19 15.27
C ARG A 60 -6.80 -1.01 16.55
N ASP A 61 -6.02 -0.49 17.48
CA ASP A 61 -5.80 -1.07 18.80
C ASP A 61 -5.72 0.07 19.85
N PRO A 62 -6.89 0.54 20.32
CA PRO A 62 -6.95 1.65 21.29
C PRO A 62 -6.25 1.37 22.61
N ALA A 63 -6.13 0.09 23.00
CA ALA A 63 -5.53 -0.29 24.28
C ALA A 63 -3.99 -0.20 24.29
N SER A 64 -3.35 -0.16 23.12
CA SER A 64 -1.88 -0.15 23.00
C SER A 64 -1.34 1.08 22.29
N VAL A 65 -1.98 2.24 22.46
CA VAL A 65 -1.53 3.51 21.87
C VAL A 65 -0.28 4.02 22.58
N LYS A 66 0.75 4.34 21.80
CA LYS A 66 1.99 4.98 22.24
C LYS A 66 1.92 6.46 21.84
N PRO A 67 1.76 7.40 22.79
CA PRO A 67 1.64 8.84 22.47
C PRO A 67 2.85 9.38 21.73
N ASP A 68 4.05 8.95 22.14
CA ASP A 68 5.34 9.38 21.58
C ASP A 68 5.87 8.43 20.49
N GLY A 69 5.04 7.53 19.98
CA GLY A 69 5.43 6.59 18.93
C GLY A 69 5.80 7.32 17.62
N PRO A 70 6.85 6.86 16.91
CA PRO A 70 7.27 7.49 15.67
C PRO A 70 6.18 7.43 14.61
N SER A 71 6.22 8.41 13.68
CA SER A 71 5.26 8.45 12.58
C SER A 71 5.41 7.25 11.65
N ARG A 72 4.33 6.50 11.49
CA ARG A 72 4.25 5.35 10.58
C ARG A 72 4.42 5.73 9.11
N GLY A 73 4.05 6.96 8.73
CA GLY A 73 4.23 7.46 7.37
C GLY A 73 5.71 7.54 6.94
N ARG A 74 6.64 7.60 7.89
CA ARG A 74 8.08 7.53 7.62
C ARG A 74 8.54 6.15 7.14
N LEU A 75 7.82 5.09 7.47
CA LEU A 75 8.09 3.74 6.95
C LEU A 75 7.85 3.69 5.44
N VAL A 76 6.76 4.31 4.98
CA VAL A 76 6.44 4.40 3.55
C VAL A 76 7.49 5.23 2.82
N SER A 77 7.76 6.46 3.28
CA SER A 77 8.77 7.31 2.64
C SER A 77 10.17 6.70 2.72
N GLY A 78 10.54 6.05 3.83
CA GLY A 78 11.82 5.36 3.97
C GLY A 78 12.02 4.28 2.90
N PHE A 79 11.01 3.42 2.70
CA PHE A 79 11.08 2.43 1.64
C PHE A 79 11.16 3.05 0.24
N LEU A 80 10.34 4.06 -0.06
CA LEU A 80 10.32 4.69 -1.39
C LEU A 80 11.62 5.41 -1.74
N LEU A 81 12.30 5.98 -0.75
CA LEU A 81 13.58 6.69 -0.90
C LEU A 81 14.80 5.77 -0.81
N GLY A 82 14.65 4.61 -0.18
CA GLY A 82 15.72 3.63 0.03
C GLY A 82 16.08 2.84 -1.24
N GLN A 83 17.13 2.02 -1.10
CA GLN A 83 17.65 1.17 -2.17
C GLN A 83 17.52 -0.33 -1.84
N GLU A 84 17.17 -0.67 -0.59
CA GLU A 84 17.03 -2.04 -0.12
C GLU A 84 15.92 -2.76 -0.88
N SER A 85 16.05 -4.06 -1.05
CA SER A 85 14.97 -4.87 -1.58
C SER A 85 13.75 -4.85 -0.64
N PRO A 86 12.53 -5.11 -1.13
CA PRO A 86 11.36 -5.19 -0.27
C PRO A 86 11.54 -6.17 0.90
N GLU A 87 12.20 -7.30 0.65
CA GLU A 87 12.45 -8.32 1.66
C GLU A 87 13.41 -7.81 2.76
N GLN A 88 14.56 -7.26 2.36
CA GLN A 88 15.52 -6.68 3.30
C GLN A 88 14.92 -5.57 4.16
N PHE A 89 14.16 -4.68 3.54
CA PHE A 89 13.50 -3.59 4.27
C PHE A 89 12.52 -4.12 5.31
N ILE A 90 11.70 -5.11 4.96
CA ILE A 90 10.66 -5.60 5.86
C ILE A 90 11.23 -6.49 6.97
N GLU A 91 12.31 -7.20 6.71
CA GLU A 91 13.06 -7.97 7.72
C GLU A 91 13.69 -7.05 8.76
N ALA A 92 14.34 -5.98 8.33
CA ALA A 92 14.88 -4.96 9.24
C ALA A 92 13.75 -4.29 10.06
N LEU A 93 12.63 -3.93 9.42
CA LEU A 93 11.49 -3.35 10.09
C LEU A 93 10.86 -4.30 11.12
N ALA A 94 10.84 -5.60 10.88
CA ALA A 94 10.29 -6.57 11.81
C ALA A 94 11.02 -6.56 13.17
N GLN A 95 12.30 -6.20 13.21
CA GLN A 95 13.07 -6.07 14.45
C GLN A 95 12.72 -4.79 15.24
N GLU A 96 12.20 -3.77 14.57
CA GLU A 96 11.91 -2.45 15.16
C GLU A 96 10.41 -2.14 15.23
N GLY A 97 9.57 -3.02 14.69
CA GLY A 97 8.13 -2.79 14.53
C GLY A 97 7.41 -2.38 15.82
N ASP A 98 7.86 -2.87 16.95
CA ASP A 98 7.30 -2.58 18.26
C ASP A 98 7.49 -1.13 18.71
N ARG A 99 8.39 -0.36 18.11
CA ARG A 99 8.55 1.07 18.40
C ARG A 99 7.35 1.89 17.95
N TYR A 100 6.61 1.42 16.95
CA TYR A 100 5.51 2.11 16.32
C TYR A 100 4.15 1.76 16.94
N ASN A 101 3.19 2.66 16.80
CA ASN A 101 1.79 2.32 16.95
C ASN A 101 1.38 1.26 15.92
N GLY A 102 0.29 0.53 16.20
CA GLY A 102 -0.20 -0.52 15.34
C GLY A 102 -0.35 -0.11 13.88
N PHE A 103 0.20 -0.90 12.96
CA PHE A 103 0.12 -0.67 11.53
C PHE A 103 0.09 -1.96 10.71
N ASN A 104 -0.34 -1.81 9.47
CA ASN A 104 -0.11 -2.76 8.39
C ASN A 104 0.65 -2.03 7.29
N LEU A 105 1.67 -2.64 6.74
CA LEU A 105 2.47 -2.13 5.64
C LEU A 105 2.43 -3.12 4.48
N ILE A 106 2.14 -2.63 3.29
CA ILE A 106 2.35 -3.33 2.03
C ILE A 106 3.48 -2.62 1.31
N ILE A 107 4.49 -3.36 0.91
CA ILE A 107 5.57 -2.86 0.05
C ILE A 107 5.81 -3.81 -1.11
N GLY A 108 6.32 -3.27 -2.19
CA GLY A 108 6.67 -4.09 -3.34
C GLY A 108 7.56 -3.39 -4.34
N GLN A 109 8.24 -4.22 -5.13
CA GLN A 109 9.00 -3.80 -6.30
C GLN A 109 9.07 -4.96 -7.28
N ASN A 110 8.93 -4.65 -8.57
CA ASN A 110 8.88 -5.64 -9.64
C ASN A 110 7.86 -6.73 -9.39
N ASP A 111 7.68 -7.81 -9.29
CA ASP A 111 6.60 -8.76 -8.98
C ASP A 111 6.68 -9.32 -7.55
N GLN A 112 7.46 -8.67 -6.68
CA GLN A 112 7.63 -9.08 -5.29
C GLN A 112 6.89 -8.12 -4.36
N PHE A 113 5.80 -8.61 -3.76
CA PHE A 113 4.99 -7.87 -2.80
C PHE A 113 5.00 -8.56 -1.46
N TYR A 114 5.08 -7.76 -0.41
CA TYR A 114 5.10 -8.22 0.97
C TYR A 114 4.08 -7.42 1.79
N TRP A 115 3.45 -8.12 2.73
CA TRP A 115 2.65 -7.51 3.78
C TRP A 115 3.27 -7.84 5.14
N PHE A 116 3.30 -6.83 6.00
CA PHE A 116 3.74 -6.93 7.38
C PHE A 116 2.81 -6.15 8.30
N SER A 117 2.57 -6.66 9.49
CA SER A 117 1.91 -5.94 10.57
C SER A 117 2.68 -6.14 11.87
N ASN A 118 2.96 -5.06 12.59
CA ASN A 118 3.55 -5.16 13.93
C ASN A 118 2.55 -5.65 15.01
N ARG A 119 1.42 -6.19 14.59
CA ARG A 119 0.45 -6.92 15.40
C ARG A 119 0.38 -8.41 15.07
N ARG A 120 1.32 -8.86 14.25
CA ARG A 120 1.48 -10.27 13.87
C ARG A 120 2.94 -10.53 13.48
N ASP A 121 3.56 -11.52 14.09
CA ASP A 121 5.00 -11.82 14.00
C ASP A 121 5.44 -12.48 12.69
N ARG A 122 4.74 -12.27 11.59
CA ARG A 122 5.09 -12.88 10.32
C ARG A 122 5.09 -11.91 9.15
N ILE A 123 6.21 -11.93 8.43
CA ILE A 123 6.32 -11.35 7.09
C ILE A 123 5.59 -12.28 6.11
N HIS A 124 4.71 -11.72 5.28
CA HIS A 124 3.97 -12.46 4.28
C HIS A 124 4.36 -11.98 2.89
N LYS A 125 4.99 -12.83 2.09
CA LYS A 125 5.10 -12.61 0.65
C LYS A 125 3.73 -12.85 0.04
N LEU A 126 3.24 -11.87 -0.72
CA LEU A 126 1.92 -11.93 -1.33
C LEU A 126 2.03 -12.63 -2.69
N PRO A 127 1.37 -13.78 -2.89
CA PRO A 127 1.23 -14.36 -4.22
C PRO A 127 0.31 -13.52 -5.11
N PRO A 128 0.22 -13.79 -6.41
CA PRO A 128 -0.84 -13.22 -7.24
C PRO A 128 -2.23 -13.49 -6.66
N GLY A 129 -3.06 -12.44 -6.57
CA GLY A 129 -4.39 -12.56 -5.96
C GLY A 129 -5.05 -11.20 -5.71
N ILE A 130 -6.25 -11.24 -5.14
CA ILE A 130 -7.00 -10.06 -4.70
C ILE A 130 -6.98 -10.01 -3.19
N PHE A 131 -6.38 -8.97 -2.66
CA PHE A 131 -6.23 -8.76 -1.23
C PHE A 131 -7.01 -7.53 -0.78
N GLY A 132 -7.50 -7.57 0.43
CA GLY A 132 -8.16 -6.45 1.06
C GLY A 132 -7.51 -6.09 2.39
N LEU A 133 -7.29 -4.79 2.64
CA LEU A 133 -6.67 -4.31 3.85
C LEU A 133 -7.44 -3.09 4.40
N SER A 134 -7.70 -3.11 5.70
CA SER A 134 -8.30 -2.00 6.43
C SER A 134 -7.53 -1.78 7.76
N ASN A 135 -8.23 -1.56 8.85
CA ASN A 135 -7.64 -1.30 10.17
C ASN A 135 -7.46 -2.57 11.04
N ARG A 136 -7.48 -3.73 10.44
CA ARG A 136 -7.17 -5.05 11.03
C ARG A 136 -6.14 -5.76 10.15
N LEU A 137 -5.88 -7.03 10.39
CA LEU A 137 -4.98 -7.84 9.57
C LEU A 137 -5.51 -7.99 8.13
N LEU A 138 -4.60 -8.32 7.22
CA LEU A 138 -4.91 -8.58 5.81
C LEU A 138 -6.07 -9.58 5.70
N ASP A 139 -6.98 -9.31 4.78
CA ASP A 139 -8.14 -10.15 4.48
C ASP A 139 -9.06 -10.47 5.67
N THR A 140 -9.04 -9.66 6.73
CA THR A 140 -10.05 -9.77 7.80
C THR A 140 -11.45 -9.61 7.20
N PRO A 141 -12.39 -10.54 7.44
CA PRO A 141 -13.66 -10.61 6.72
C PRO A 141 -14.67 -9.56 7.21
N TRP A 142 -14.35 -8.30 7.01
CA TRP A 142 -15.30 -7.22 7.27
C TRP A 142 -16.23 -7.02 6.07
N PRO A 143 -17.52 -6.72 6.29
CA PRO A 143 -18.48 -6.57 5.21
C PRO A 143 -18.04 -5.59 4.11
N LYS A 144 -17.44 -4.46 4.50
CA LYS A 144 -16.90 -3.48 3.53
C LYS A 144 -15.77 -4.06 2.69
N LEU A 145 -14.90 -4.86 3.30
CA LEU A 145 -13.73 -5.43 2.64
C LEU A 145 -14.13 -6.55 1.68
N THR A 146 -15.04 -7.42 2.12
CA THR A 146 -15.60 -8.50 1.29
C THR A 146 -16.24 -7.92 0.04
N ARG A 147 -17.15 -6.94 0.19
CA ARG A 147 -17.79 -6.26 -0.94
C ARG A 147 -16.78 -5.58 -1.88
N SER A 148 -15.74 -4.93 -1.34
CA SER A 148 -14.72 -4.30 -2.17
C SER A 148 -13.90 -5.31 -2.97
N LYS A 149 -13.57 -6.46 -2.38
CA LYS A 149 -12.87 -7.55 -3.08
C LYS A 149 -13.74 -8.17 -4.19
N GLU A 150 -15.01 -8.39 -3.92
CA GLU A 150 -15.98 -8.90 -4.91
C GLU A 150 -16.11 -7.92 -6.09
N ALA A 151 -16.29 -6.63 -5.81
CA ALA A 151 -16.36 -5.61 -6.84
C ALA A 151 -15.06 -5.53 -7.68
N MET A 152 -13.88 -5.60 -7.03
CA MET A 152 -12.60 -5.64 -7.74
C MET A 152 -12.48 -6.88 -8.62
N ALA A 153 -12.87 -8.05 -8.13
CA ALA A 153 -12.86 -9.29 -8.92
C ALA A 153 -13.76 -9.19 -10.15
N GLN A 154 -14.96 -8.63 -9.98
CA GLN A 154 -15.88 -8.41 -11.08
C GLN A 154 -15.31 -7.47 -12.14
N LEU A 155 -14.77 -6.31 -11.74
CA LEU A 155 -14.16 -5.34 -12.66
C LEU A 155 -12.99 -5.94 -13.44
N ILE A 156 -12.14 -6.73 -12.80
CA ILE A 156 -11.03 -7.43 -13.46
C ILE A 156 -11.58 -8.41 -14.51
N SER A 157 -12.57 -9.23 -14.15
CA SER A 157 -13.18 -10.20 -15.06
C SER A 157 -13.87 -9.54 -16.26
N GLU A 158 -14.53 -8.41 -16.06
CA GLU A 158 -15.16 -7.64 -17.15
C GLU A 158 -14.10 -7.08 -18.11
N GLN A 159 -13.01 -6.54 -17.61
CA GLN A 159 -11.91 -6.06 -18.46
C GLN A 159 -11.23 -7.18 -19.26
N GLU A 160 -11.05 -8.35 -18.68
CA GLU A 160 -10.52 -9.52 -19.37
C GLU A 160 -11.39 -9.93 -20.55
N LYS A 161 -12.72 -9.91 -20.39
CA LYS A 161 -13.68 -10.21 -21.46
C LYS A 161 -13.61 -9.18 -22.58
N LEU A 162 -13.48 -7.90 -22.25
CA LEU A 162 -13.36 -6.81 -23.23
C LEU A 162 -12.06 -6.88 -24.03
N SER A 163 -10.94 -7.19 -23.39
CA SER A 163 -9.62 -7.31 -24.05
C SER A 163 -9.53 -8.53 -24.98
N HIS A 164 -10.35 -9.57 -24.77
CA HIS A 164 -10.43 -10.76 -25.62
C HIS A 164 -11.51 -10.69 -26.67
N SER A 165 -12.30 -9.60 -26.74
CA SER A 165 -13.34 -9.41 -27.73
C SER A 165 -12.73 -9.11 -29.12
N PRO A 166 -13.19 -9.72 -30.22
CA PRO A 166 -12.63 -9.58 -31.56
C PRO A 166 -12.62 -8.15 -32.13
N SER A 167 -13.46 -7.25 -31.58
CA SER A 167 -13.56 -5.85 -32.02
C SER A 167 -12.38 -4.96 -31.60
N SER A 168 -11.60 -5.33 -30.56
CA SER A 168 -10.46 -4.54 -30.08
C SER A 168 -9.19 -4.64 -30.98
N LYS A 169 -9.16 -5.61 -31.93
CA LYS A 169 -8.02 -5.81 -32.86
C LYS A 169 -8.04 -4.89 -34.08
N ARG A 170 -9.08 -4.07 -34.31
CA ARG A 170 -9.20 -3.24 -35.51
C ARG A 170 -8.65 -1.80 -35.38
N GLU A 171 -8.32 -1.34 -34.17
CA GLU A 171 -7.88 0.05 -33.96
C GLU A 171 -6.37 0.23 -33.73
N ARG A 172 -5.56 -0.82 -33.90
CA ARG A 172 -4.08 -0.72 -33.80
C ARG A 172 -3.41 -1.11 -35.14
N LYS A 173 -3.71 -0.34 -36.18
CA LYS A 173 -2.92 -0.31 -37.41
C LYS A 173 -2.56 1.11 -37.77
#